data_af5ccb1705579c3a772e1af4903c149f
#
_entry.id   af5ccb1705579c3a772e1af4903c149f
#
_cell.length_a   1.000
_cell.length_b   1.000
_cell.length_c   1.000
_cell.angle_alpha   90.00
_cell.angle_beta   90.00
_cell.angle_gamma   90.00
#
_symmetry.space_group_name_H-M   'P 1'
#
loop_
_entity.id
_entity.type
_entity.pdbx_description
1 polymer ?
#
loop_
_entity_poly.entity_id
_entity_poly.type
_entity_poly.pdbx_seq_one_letter_code
_entity_poly.pdbx_strand_id
1 'polypeptide(L)'
;MSRLFVALFPSAEAVDHLRRHLPSSAARRPEKWHVTLAFLGDVPDPDIPSVAAALADVPPPGPISLRLAGSGTFGQVIWAGVHGSLEQLAAFREDIRVALADAGFPIDARPFRPHFTISYRHDRRLAAILDAYAGPSWTANEFALMNSVEGDYRPVWARSLSGTP
;
A
#
# COMPACT_ATOMS: atom_id res chain seq x y z
N MET A 1 14.94 1.52 -16.62
CA MET A 1 13.53 1.46 -16.21
C MET A 1 13.40 1.23 -14.73
N SER A 2 12.39 1.79 -14.13
CA SER A 2 12.09 1.61 -12.71
C SER A 2 10.73 0.95 -12.54
N ARG A 3 10.63 0.05 -11.57
CA ARG A 3 9.39 -0.66 -11.26
C ARG A 3 8.66 0.10 -10.15
N LEU A 4 7.61 0.82 -10.53
CA LEU A 4 6.95 1.80 -9.66
C LEU A 4 5.61 1.33 -9.13
N PHE A 5 5.31 1.73 -7.90
CA PHE A 5 3.99 1.58 -7.31
C PHE A 5 3.71 2.73 -6.34
N VAL A 6 2.44 3.00 -6.11
CA VAL A 6 1.97 4.02 -5.17
C VAL A 6 1.44 3.32 -3.92
N ALA A 7 1.85 3.77 -2.75
CA ALA A 7 1.55 3.05 -1.51
C ALA A 7 1.27 3.97 -0.32
N LEU A 8 0.52 3.41 0.64
CA LEU A 8 0.41 3.90 2.02
C LEU A 8 1.16 2.93 2.93
N PHE A 9 1.89 3.47 3.90
CA PHE A 9 2.59 2.68 4.89
C PHE A 9 1.90 2.79 6.25
N PRO A 10 1.88 1.72 7.05
CA PRO A 10 1.31 1.77 8.39
C PRO A 10 2.21 2.58 9.33
N SER A 11 1.61 3.04 10.44
CA SER A 11 2.39 3.66 11.51
C SER A 11 3.34 2.63 12.16
N ALA A 12 4.39 3.12 12.80
CA ALA A 12 5.32 2.26 13.54
C ALA A 12 4.59 1.44 14.61
N GLU A 13 3.60 2.03 15.28
CA GLU A 13 2.78 1.33 16.28
C GLU A 13 1.98 0.17 15.68
N ALA A 14 1.35 0.39 14.52
CA ALA A 14 0.60 -0.66 13.83
C ALA A 14 1.52 -1.79 13.37
N VAL A 15 2.70 -1.47 12.86
CA VAL A 15 3.72 -2.46 12.47
C VAL A 15 4.17 -3.28 13.68
N ASP A 16 4.51 -2.64 14.78
CA ASP A 16 4.98 -3.32 15.99
C ASP A 16 3.90 -4.22 16.58
N HIS A 17 2.65 -3.78 16.55
CA HIS A 17 1.52 -4.58 17.04
C HIS A 17 1.36 -5.85 16.22
N LEU A 18 1.34 -5.73 14.88
CA LEU A 18 1.24 -6.89 14.00
C LEU A 18 2.44 -7.83 14.17
N ARG A 19 3.63 -7.28 14.20
CA ARG A 19 4.86 -8.06 14.33
C ARG A 19 4.88 -8.93 15.59
N ARG A 20 4.37 -8.41 16.70
CA ARG A 20 4.29 -9.17 17.97
C ARG A 20 3.34 -10.36 17.91
N HIS A 21 2.36 -10.33 17.00
CA HIS A 21 1.38 -11.41 16.83
C HIS A 21 1.81 -12.47 15.82
N LEU A 22 2.85 -12.20 15.04
CA LEU A 22 3.30 -13.10 13.98
C LEU A 22 4.52 -13.91 14.42
N PRO A 23 4.69 -15.13 13.85
CA PRO A 23 5.96 -15.85 13.97
C PRO A 23 7.09 -14.98 13.39
N SER A 24 8.28 -15.05 13.99
CA SER A 24 9.43 -14.26 13.53
C SER A 24 9.78 -14.55 12.06
N SER A 25 9.53 -15.76 11.59
CA SER A 25 9.75 -16.14 10.18
C SER A 25 8.85 -15.36 9.21
N ALA A 26 7.68 -14.90 9.65
CA ALA A 26 6.75 -14.12 8.84
C ALA A 26 6.97 -12.59 8.98
N ALA A 27 7.75 -12.16 9.95
CA ALA A 27 7.97 -10.75 10.27
C ALA A 27 9.42 -10.30 10.01
N ARG A 28 10.07 -10.87 8.98
CA ARG A 28 11.49 -10.58 8.67
C ARG A 28 11.70 -9.20 8.06
N ARG A 29 10.75 -8.73 7.26
CA ARG A 29 10.86 -7.49 6.50
C ARG A 29 9.62 -6.62 6.73
N PRO A 30 9.32 -6.20 7.98
CA PRO A 30 8.13 -5.40 8.27
C PRO A 30 8.16 -4.03 7.61
N GLU A 31 9.32 -3.51 7.26
CA GLU A 31 9.48 -2.26 6.51
C GLU A 31 8.90 -2.33 5.10
N LYS A 32 8.60 -3.52 4.60
CA LYS A 32 7.97 -3.72 3.28
C LYS A 32 6.44 -3.80 3.36
N TRP A 33 5.87 -3.85 4.55
CA TRP A 33 4.41 -3.91 4.68
C TRP A 33 3.76 -2.60 4.29
N HIS A 34 2.81 -2.67 3.39
CA HIS A 34 2.14 -1.49 2.85
C HIS A 34 0.79 -1.86 2.21
N VAL A 35 -0.03 -0.84 1.97
CA VAL A 35 -1.20 -0.95 1.10
C VAL A 35 -0.81 -0.39 -0.26
N THR A 36 -0.89 -1.20 -1.31
CA THR A 36 -0.67 -0.73 -2.67
C THR A 36 -1.93 -0.02 -3.17
N LEU A 37 -1.79 1.23 -3.58
CA LEU A 37 -2.86 2.02 -4.17
C LEU A 37 -2.90 1.88 -5.69
N ALA A 38 -1.73 1.80 -6.31
CA ALA A 38 -1.61 1.66 -7.76
C ALA A 38 -0.27 1.02 -8.10
N PHE A 39 -0.31 0.05 -9.01
CA PHE A 39 0.90 -0.59 -9.52
C PHE A 39 1.10 -0.15 -10.97
N LEU A 40 2.19 0.57 -11.24
CA LEU A 40 2.51 1.06 -12.59
C LEU A 40 3.34 0.08 -13.40
N GLY A 41 4.11 -0.78 -12.73
CA GLY A 41 5.07 -1.64 -13.40
C GLY A 41 6.30 -0.87 -13.88
N ASP A 42 6.90 -1.31 -14.96
CA ASP A 42 8.12 -0.72 -15.49
C ASP A 42 7.82 0.64 -16.16
N VAL A 43 8.48 1.67 -15.68
CA VAL A 43 8.36 3.05 -16.20
C VAL A 43 9.76 3.52 -16.60
N PRO A 44 9.93 4.09 -17.80
CA PRO A 44 11.20 4.69 -18.18
C PRO A 44 11.62 5.78 -17.20
N ASP A 45 12.88 5.79 -16.78
CA ASP A 45 13.37 6.73 -15.78
C ASP A 45 13.10 8.20 -16.13
N PRO A 46 13.21 8.64 -17.41
CA PRO A 46 12.86 10.01 -17.79
C PRO A 46 11.39 10.39 -17.55
N ASP A 47 10.50 9.40 -17.42
CA ASP A 47 9.06 9.64 -17.23
C ASP A 47 8.68 9.75 -15.76
N ILE A 48 9.57 9.42 -14.83
CA ILE A 48 9.28 9.47 -13.39
C ILE A 48 8.81 10.86 -12.93
N PRO A 49 9.41 11.98 -13.36
CA PRO A 49 8.90 13.30 -13.00
C PRO A 49 7.45 13.54 -13.44
N SER A 50 7.04 12.99 -14.58
CA SER A 50 5.66 13.10 -15.05
C SER A 50 4.68 12.32 -14.19
N VAL A 51 5.10 11.14 -13.72
CA VAL A 51 4.31 10.35 -12.77
C VAL A 51 4.14 11.12 -11.46
N ALA A 52 5.24 11.65 -10.92
CA ALA A 52 5.20 12.42 -9.67
C ALA A 52 4.32 13.68 -9.81
N ALA A 53 4.40 14.37 -10.94
CA ALA A 53 3.56 15.53 -11.20
C ALA A 53 2.07 15.18 -11.25
N ALA A 54 1.72 14.06 -11.88
CA ALA A 54 0.34 13.59 -11.91
C ALA A 54 -0.18 13.29 -10.49
N LEU A 55 0.63 12.64 -9.67
CA LEU A 55 0.27 12.34 -8.28
C LEU A 55 0.15 13.61 -7.43
N ALA A 56 0.99 14.61 -7.69
CA ALA A 56 0.94 15.89 -6.99
C ALA A 56 -0.37 16.66 -7.25
N ASP A 57 -0.99 16.45 -8.39
CA ASP A 57 -2.24 17.12 -8.78
C ASP A 57 -3.50 16.41 -8.25
N VAL A 58 -3.36 15.24 -7.66
CA VAL A 58 -4.51 14.51 -7.09
C VAL A 58 -5.09 15.31 -5.92
N PRO A 59 -6.42 15.51 -5.85
CA PRO A 59 -7.03 16.22 -4.73
C PRO A 59 -6.69 15.57 -3.38
N PRO A 60 -6.28 16.36 -2.37
CA PRO A 60 -5.96 15.81 -1.06
C PRO A 60 -7.19 15.17 -0.41
N PRO A 61 -7.14 13.89 -0.02
CA PRO A 61 -8.30 13.24 0.60
C PRO A 61 -8.46 13.59 2.08
N GLY A 62 -7.46 14.22 2.69
CA GLY A 62 -7.34 14.33 4.14
C GLY A 62 -6.79 13.04 4.77
N PRO A 63 -6.50 13.07 6.08
CA PRO A 63 -6.02 11.88 6.79
C PRO A 63 -7.04 10.74 6.71
N ILE A 64 -6.56 9.51 6.53
CA ILE A 64 -7.41 8.33 6.38
C ILE A 64 -7.18 7.39 7.55
N SER A 65 -8.24 7.09 8.30
CA SER A 65 -8.17 6.14 9.42
C SER A 65 -8.29 4.71 8.90
N LEU A 66 -7.31 3.88 9.23
CA LEU A 66 -7.24 2.48 8.80
C LEU A 66 -6.87 1.57 9.96
N ARG A 67 -7.17 0.29 9.84
CA ARG A 67 -6.69 -0.76 10.74
C ARG A 67 -6.58 -2.07 9.99
N LEU A 68 -5.74 -2.97 10.53
CA LEU A 68 -5.60 -4.32 10.01
C LEU A 68 -6.47 -5.28 10.81
N ALA A 69 -7.21 -6.13 10.15
CA ALA A 69 -7.97 -7.19 10.79
C ALA A 69 -8.30 -8.29 9.78
N GLY A 70 -8.28 -9.52 10.23
CA GLY A 70 -8.58 -10.66 9.39
C GLY A 70 -7.53 -10.93 8.33
N SER A 71 -7.80 -11.89 7.48
CA SER A 71 -6.88 -12.28 6.42
C SER A 71 -7.61 -12.74 5.17
N GLY A 72 -6.84 -12.96 4.11
CA GLY A 72 -7.29 -13.59 2.89
C GLY A 72 -6.10 -14.13 2.12
N THR A 73 -6.38 -14.73 0.98
CA THR A 73 -5.36 -15.31 0.12
C THR A 73 -5.60 -14.97 -1.33
N PHE A 74 -4.49 -14.78 -2.08
CA PHE A 74 -4.48 -14.77 -3.54
C PHE A 74 -3.49 -15.87 -3.95
N GLY A 75 -4.02 -17.07 -4.31
CA GLY A 75 -3.15 -18.24 -4.54
C GLY A 75 -2.34 -18.58 -3.29
N GLN A 76 -1.02 -18.54 -3.38
CA GLN A 76 -0.10 -18.81 -2.26
C GLN A 76 0.11 -17.59 -1.35
N VAL A 77 -0.29 -16.40 -1.80
CA VAL A 77 -0.08 -15.16 -1.07
C VAL A 77 -1.08 -15.03 0.07
N ILE A 78 -0.59 -14.79 1.29
CA ILE A 78 -1.40 -14.51 2.47
C ILE A 78 -1.31 -13.02 2.77
N TRP A 79 -2.46 -12.38 3.01
CA TRP A 79 -2.52 -10.95 3.31
C TRP A 79 -3.40 -10.68 4.52
N ALA A 80 -3.09 -9.60 5.22
CA ALA A 80 -3.94 -9.05 6.27
C ALA A 80 -4.97 -8.10 5.64
N GLY A 81 -6.21 -8.16 6.12
CA GLY A 81 -7.29 -7.30 5.65
C GLY A 81 -7.13 -5.87 6.14
N VAL A 82 -7.59 -4.92 5.33
CA VAL A 82 -7.58 -3.49 5.66
C VAL A 82 -9.02 -3.04 5.90
N HIS A 83 -9.26 -2.38 7.02
CA HIS A 83 -10.55 -1.85 7.44
C HIS A 83 -10.42 -0.37 7.78
N GLY A 84 -11.54 0.26 8.08
CA GLY A 84 -11.60 1.68 8.45
C GLY A 84 -12.35 2.51 7.43
N SER A 85 -11.82 3.67 7.08
CA SER A 85 -12.45 4.61 6.14
C SER A 85 -12.28 4.17 4.69
N LEU A 86 -12.84 3.01 4.33
CA LEU A 86 -12.64 2.37 3.03
C LEU A 86 -13.25 3.15 1.88
N GLU A 87 -14.36 3.88 2.10
CA GLU A 87 -14.96 4.72 1.06
C GLU A 87 -14.03 5.87 0.69
N GLN A 88 -13.43 6.52 1.69
CA GLN A 88 -12.45 7.59 1.48
C GLN A 88 -11.21 7.05 0.77
N LEU A 89 -10.73 5.88 1.19
CA LEU A 89 -9.58 5.23 0.57
C LEU A 89 -9.85 4.87 -0.89
N ALA A 90 -11.02 4.31 -1.18
CA ALA A 90 -11.40 3.93 -2.54
C ALA A 90 -11.56 5.16 -3.46
N ALA A 91 -12.14 6.24 -2.95
CA ALA A 91 -12.27 7.49 -3.70
C ALA A 91 -10.89 8.09 -4.02
N PHE A 92 -9.98 8.09 -3.06
CA PHE A 92 -8.61 8.55 -3.25
C PHE A 92 -7.88 7.70 -4.30
N ARG A 93 -8.00 6.39 -4.20
CA ARG A 93 -7.40 5.48 -5.19
C ARG A 93 -7.95 5.73 -6.59
N GLU A 94 -9.24 5.99 -6.72
CA GLU A 94 -9.85 6.31 -8.01
C GLU A 94 -9.31 7.62 -8.58
N ASP A 95 -9.13 8.64 -7.75
CA ASP A 95 -8.51 9.90 -8.18
C ASP A 95 -7.08 9.68 -8.67
N ILE A 96 -6.32 8.83 -8.00
CA ILE A 96 -4.97 8.44 -8.44
C ILE A 96 -5.03 7.74 -9.80
N ARG A 97 -5.95 6.79 -9.95
CA ARG A 97 -6.10 6.05 -11.21
C ARG A 97 -6.38 6.97 -12.38
N VAL A 98 -7.32 7.91 -12.20
CA VAL A 98 -7.69 8.88 -13.24
C VAL A 98 -6.50 9.78 -13.57
N ALA A 99 -5.82 10.32 -12.57
CA ALA A 99 -4.67 11.20 -12.77
C ALA A 99 -3.54 10.51 -13.54
N LEU A 100 -3.24 9.26 -13.19
CA LEU A 100 -2.22 8.49 -13.88
C LEU A 100 -2.62 8.15 -15.31
N ALA A 101 -3.86 7.77 -15.55
CA ALA A 101 -4.37 7.49 -16.89
C ALA A 101 -4.31 8.73 -17.77
N ASP A 102 -4.73 9.89 -17.26
CA ASP A 102 -4.70 11.16 -18.00
C ASP A 102 -3.26 11.58 -18.34
N ALA A 103 -2.31 11.21 -17.51
CA ALA A 103 -0.88 11.49 -17.75
C ALA A 103 -0.20 10.46 -18.67
N GLY A 104 -0.92 9.44 -19.13
CA GLY A 104 -0.38 8.41 -20.01
C GLY A 104 0.15 7.18 -19.30
N PHE A 105 -0.15 7.00 -18.00
CA PHE A 105 0.29 5.86 -17.20
C PHE A 105 -0.91 5.09 -16.65
N PRO A 106 -1.71 4.44 -17.53
CA PRO A 106 -2.89 3.72 -17.06
C PRO A 106 -2.49 2.55 -16.15
N ILE A 107 -3.28 2.35 -15.10
CA ILE A 107 -3.11 1.22 -14.20
C ILE A 107 -4.21 0.19 -14.42
N ASP A 108 -3.99 -1.01 -13.87
CA ASP A 108 -4.91 -2.13 -13.99
C ASP A 108 -6.33 -1.74 -13.56
N ALA A 109 -7.33 -2.14 -14.37
CA ALA A 109 -8.74 -1.85 -14.13
C ALA A 109 -9.42 -2.82 -13.16
N ARG A 110 -8.68 -3.78 -12.57
CA ARG A 110 -9.25 -4.72 -11.59
C ARG A 110 -9.83 -3.98 -10.39
N PRO A 111 -10.88 -4.53 -9.76
CA PRO A 111 -11.44 -3.93 -8.54
C PRO A 111 -10.38 -3.73 -7.47
N PHE A 112 -10.39 -2.56 -6.83
CA PHE A 112 -9.47 -2.25 -5.76
C PHE A 112 -9.83 -3.04 -4.49
N ARG A 113 -8.89 -3.85 -4.01
CA ARG A 113 -9.02 -4.63 -2.78
C ARG A 113 -7.85 -4.32 -1.87
N PRO A 114 -7.99 -3.37 -0.94
CA PRO A 114 -6.88 -2.98 -0.08
C PRO A 114 -6.47 -4.13 0.82
N HIS A 115 -5.18 -4.42 0.86
CA HIS A 115 -4.63 -5.52 1.65
C HIS A 115 -3.15 -5.27 1.96
N PHE A 116 -2.67 -5.94 3.03
CA PHE A 116 -1.25 -6.01 3.36
C PHE A 116 -0.74 -7.40 3.03
N THR A 117 0.15 -7.54 2.07
CA THR A 117 0.81 -8.82 1.82
C THR A 117 1.77 -9.12 2.96
N ILE A 118 1.59 -10.28 3.60
CA ILE A 118 2.43 -10.73 4.70
C ILE A 118 3.38 -11.84 4.23
N SER A 119 2.90 -12.79 3.42
CA SER A 119 3.72 -13.88 2.94
C SER A 119 3.38 -14.24 1.50
N TYR A 120 4.40 -14.59 0.73
CA TYR A 120 4.24 -15.12 -0.63
C TYR A 120 4.17 -16.63 -0.67
N ARG A 121 4.22 -17.28 0.50
CA ARG A 121 4.05 -18.73 0.64
C ARG A 121 2.86 -19.03 1.55
N HIS A 122 2.02 -19.93 1.14
CA HIS A 122 0.90 -20.35 1.99
C HIS A 122 1.41 -21.09 3.21
N ASP A 123 0.92 -20.71 4.39
CA ASP A 123 1.21 -21.31 5.68
C ASP A 123 -0.09 -21.32 6.48
N ARG A 124 -0.58 -22.50 6.80
CA ARG A 124 -1.84 -22.70 7.53
C ARG A 124 -1.86 -22.02 8.88
N ARG A 125 -0.75 -22.11 9.61
CA ARG A 125 -0.63 -21.53 10.95
C ARG A 125 -0.67 -20.02 10.88
N LEU A 126 0.05 -19.44 9.92
CA LEU A 126 0.07 -18.00 9.69
C LEU A 126 -1.33 -17.49 9.30
N ALA A 127 -2.02 -18.20 8.40
CA ALA A 127 -3.36 -17.83 7.98
C ALA A 127 -4.33 -17.83 9.17
N ALA A 128 -4.25 -18.84 10.05
CA ALA A 128 -5.09 -18.93 11.24
C ALA A 128 -4.82 -17.77 12.22
N ILE A 129 -3.54 -17.42 12.43
CA ILE A 129 -3.17 -16.29 13.29
C ILE A 129 -3.75 -15.00 12.74
N LEU A 130 -3.63 -14.76 11.44
CA LEU A 130 -4.12 -13.53 10.80
C LEU A 130 -5.66 -13.48 10.76
N ASP A 131 -6.34 -14.61 10.60
CA ASP A 131 -7.81 -14.65 10.64
C ASP A 131 -8.36 -14.14 11.97
N ALA A 132 -7.66 -14.41 13.05
CA ALA A 132 -8.04 -13.97 14.40
C ALA A 132 -7.48 -12.59 14.75
N TYR A 133 -6.68 -12.00 13.90
CA TYR A 133 -5.99 -10.74 14.19
C TYR A 133 -6.93 -9.54 14.09
N ALA A 134 -6.81 -8.62 15.06
CA ALA A 134 -7.45 -7.32 15.04
C ALA A 134 -6.47 -6.31 15.64
N GLY A 135 -5.96 -5.43 14.80
CA GLY A 135 -4.96 -4.44 15.19
C GLY A 135 -5.55 -3.09 15.59
N PRO A 136 -4.70 -2.20 16.11
CA PRO A 136 -5.10 -0.83 16.42
C PRO A 136 -5.34 -0.03 15.14
N SER A 137 -6.18 1.01 15.24
CA SER A 137 -6.34 1.99 14.18
C SER A 137 -5.09 2.86 14.10
N TRP A 138 -4.75 3.27 12.89
CA TRP A 138 -3.77 4.33 12.67
C TRP A 138 -4.32 5.30 11.65
N THR A 139 -3.75 6.50 11.61
CA THR A 139 -4.11 7.51 10.64
C THR A 139 -3.02 7.59 9.57
N ALA A 140 -3.39 7.31 8.32
CA ALA A 140 -2.49 7.51 7.20
C ALA A 140 -2.43 9.00 6.89
N ASN A 141 -1.23 9.58 6.85
CA ASN A 141 -1.00 11.01 6.64
C ASN A 141 -0.21 11.32 5.36
N GLU A 142 0.34 10.29 4.74
CA GLU A 142 1.24 10.45 3.59
C GLU A 142 1.05 9.28 2.63
N PHE A 143 1.19 9.55 1.33
CA PHE A 143 1.33 8.50 0.33
C PHE A 143 2.61 8.73 -0.47
N ALA A 144 3.14 7.66 -1.04
CA ALA A 144 4.45 7.69 -1.67
C ALA A 144 4.46 6.95 -3.01
N LEU A 145 5.28 7.45 -3.91
CA LEU A 145 5.69 6.73 -5.12
C LEU A 145 6.95 5.96 -4.78
N MET A 146 6.90 4.66 -4.93
CA MET A 146 7.97 3.74 -4.56
C MET A 146 8.58 3.08 -5.79
N ASN A 147 9.88 2.80 -5.71
CA ASN A 147 10.60 2.01 -6.69
C ASN A 147 11.05 0.70 -6.05
N SER A 148 10.69 -0.41 -6.68
CA SER A 148 11.16 -1.74 -6.27
C SER A 148 12.49 -2.04 -6.97
N VAL A 149 13.57 -2.13 -6.20
CA VAL A 149 14.92 -2.35 -6.69
C VAL A 149 15.50 -3.58 -6.00
N GLU A 150 15.67 -4.66 -6.74
CA GLU A 150 16.28 -5.90 -6.23
C GLU A 150 15.66 -6.39 -4.92
N GLY A 151 14.33 -6.31 -4.84
CA GLY A 151 13.59 -6.73 -3.66
C GLY A 151 13.48 -5.69 -2.54
N ASP A 152 14.15 -4.56 -2.66
CA ASP A 152 14.02 -3.44 -1.73
C ASP A 152 13.08 -2.37 -2.27
N TYR A 153 12.44 -1.62 -1.36
CA TYR A 153 11.55 -0.53 -1.72
C TYR A 153 12.22 0.81 -1.38
N ARG A 154 12.32 1.68 -2.39
CA ARG A 154 12.94 3.00 -2.24
C ARG A 154 11.93 4.09 -2.58
N PRO A 155 11.74 5.09 -1.70
CA PRO A 155 10.85 6.20 -2.01
C PRO A 155 11.46 7.08 -3.11
N VAL A 156 10.62 7.43 -4.08
CA VAL A 156 10.98 8.33 -5.18
C VAL A 156 10.38 9.69 -4.95
N TRP A 157 9.17 9.72 -4.39
CA TRP A 157 8.40 10.94 -4.15
C TRP A 157 7.34 10.64 -3.09
N ALA A 158 6.96 11.64 -2.30
CA ALA A 158 5.92 11.52 -1.29
C ALA A 158 5.18 12.83 -1.10
N ARG A 159 3.95 12.75 -0.64
CA ARG A 159 3.14 13.92 -0.31
C ARG A 159 2.20 13.62 0.85
N SER A 160 1.94 14.65 1.66
CA SER A 160 0.92 14.61 2.70
C SER A 160 -0.48 14.41 2.10
N LEU A 161 -1.32 13.63 2.77
CA LEU A 161 -2.73 13.47 2.41
C LEU A 161 -3.54 14.73 2.70
N SER A 162 -3.02 15.65 3.50
CA SER A 162 -3.62 16.97 3.76
C SER A 162 -3.26 17.99 2.69
N GLY A 163 -2.45 17.64 1.69
CA GLY A 163 -2.06 18.52 0.60
C GLY A 163 -0.98 19.55 0.94
N THR A 164 -0.48 19.56 2.17
CA THR A 164 0.66 20.41 2.55
C THR A 164 1.97 19.72 2.19
N PRO A 165 2.93 20.46 1.66
CA PRO A 165 4.24 19.90 1.32
C PRO A 165 4.96 19.33 2.54
#